data_ad1b53475246915b0e6d5f5935699d1a
#
_entry.id   ad1b53475246915b0e6d5f5935699d1a
#
_cell.length_a   1.000
_cell.length_b   1.000
_cell.length_c   1.000
_cell.angle_alpha   90.00
_cell.angle_beta   90.00
_cell.angle_gamma   90.00
#
_symmetry.space_group_name_H-M   'P 1'
#
loop_
_entity.id
_entity.type
_entity.pdbx_description
1 polymer ?
#
loop_
_entity_poly.entity_id
_entity_poly.type
_entity_poly.pdbx_seq_one_letter_code
_entity_poly.pdbx_strand_id
1 'polypeptide(L)'
;MNLSEIPRYTISVGGETAEIGTADELAIALDVLNGLHDREVLQQLEEHLGMLIEDPLSFRSVLKSLSPEDQVFLVDALAPTLTETLRDAHQLRDTFASLAHTEVETRIIEALSTEGLRSLIGTAEQLAEVVEWAYGECDELLLRKLGADYLESIMKNAWELSEVLANLTPDAQQFLLDAVGRDKLKGYVRDGRDLAYLLRALPGTLSTGLINAIVPQELRALVGNRADWQYLWQRLEPAEADLLEEKLEVMRGAS
;
A
#
# COMPACT_ATOMS: atom_id res chain seq x y z
N MET A 1 -38.24 4.70 -5.95
CA MET A 1 -37.82 4.20 -4.64
C MET A 1 -38.66 4.94 -3.59
N ASN A 2 -39.40 4.21 -2.79
CA ASN A 2 -40.12 4.80 -1.65
C ASN A 2 -39.09 5.16 -0.57
N LEU A 3 -39.02 6.44 -0.22
CA LEU A 3 -38.13 6.95 0.86
C LEU A 3 -38.57 6.53 2.29
N SER A 4 -39.49 5.57 2.41
CA SER A 4 -40.14 5.25 3.68
C SER A 4 -39.66 4.01 4.40
N GLU A 5 -38.47 3.44 4.07
CA GLU A 5 -37.98 2.21 4.71
C GLU A 5 -36.46 2.18 4.92
N ILE A 6 -35.85 3.31 5.26
CA ILE A 6 -34.48 3.24 5.83
C ILE A 6 -34.67 2.75 7.27
N PRO A 7 -34.09 1.58 7.65
CA PRO A 7 -34.19 1.09 9.03
C PRO A 7 -33.54 2.11 9.96
N ARG A 8 -34.23 2.42 11.06
CA ARG A 8 -33.68 3.32 12.09
C ARG A 8 -33.43 2.52 13.36
N TYR A 9 -32.30 2.75 13.94
CA TYR A 9 -31.81 2.07 15.13
C TYR A 9 -31.83 3.03 16.31
N THR A 10 -32.47 2.64 17.40
CA THR A 10 -32.51 3.44 18.62
C THR A 10 -31.28 3.13 19.46
N ILE A 11 -30.48 4.14 19.79
CA ILE A 11 -29.39 4.06 20.75
C ILE A 11 -29.76 4.82 22.03
N SER A 12 -29.22 4.37 23.15
CA SER A 12 -29.46 5.01 24.47
C SER A 12 -28.12 5.22 25.15
N VAL A 13 -27.70 6.48 25.36
CA VAL A 13 -26.40 6.83 25.89
C VAL A 13 -26.55 7.98 26.86
N GLY A 14 -25.96 7.86 28.07
CA GLY A 14 -26.00 8.91 29.08
C GLY A 14 -27.42 9.26 29.59
N GLY A 15 -28.41 8.42 29.33
CA GLY A 15 -29.82 8.66 29.66
C GLY A 15 -30.61 9.39 28.57
N GLU A 16 -29.99 9.70 27.46
CA GLU A 16 -30.63 10.23 26.24
C GLU A 16 -30.81 9.13 25.20
N THR A 17 -31.80 9.28 24.32
CA THR A 17 -32.07 8.35 23.21
C THR A 17 -31.97 9.10 21.89
N ALA A 18 -31.32 8.48 20.90
CA ALA A 18 -31.28 8.98 19.54
C ALA A 18 -31.65 7.86 18.54
N GLU A 19 -32.12 8.25 17.36
CA GLU A 19 -32.38 7.33 16.26
C GLU A 19 -31.35 7.54 15.16
N ILE A 20 -30.64 6.49 14.77
CA ILE A 20 -29.61 6.46 13.72
C ILE A 20 -30.15 5.64 12.54
N GLY A 21 -30.20 6.22 11.36
CA GLY A 21 -30.60 5.55 10.12
C GLY A 21 -29.57 5.64 9.00
N THR A 22 -28.52 6.49 9.17
CA THR A 22 -27.47 6.68 8.18
C THR A 22 -26.10 6.84 8.83
N ALA A 23 -25.03 6.61 8.08
CA ALA A 23 -23.65 6.84 8.54
C ALA A 23 -23.38 8.30 8.91
N ASP A 24 -23.99 9.25 8.20
CA ASP A 24 -23.87 10.69 8.52
C ASP A 24 -24.49 11.02 9.88
N GLU A 25 -25.68 10.47 10.17
CA GLU A 25 -26.30 10.63 11.48
C GLU A 25 -25.43 9.99 12.59
N LEU A 26 -24.80 8.84 12.32
CA LEU A 26 -23.86 8.20 13.23
C LEU A 26 -22.62 9.08 13.46
N ALA A 27 -22.00 9.59 12.41
CA ALA A 27 -20.83 10.46 12.53
C ALA A 27 -21.15 11.74 13.33
N ILE A 28 -22.31 12.37 13.07
CA ILE A 28 -22.78 13.54 13.83
C ILE A 28 -23.00 13.20 15.29
N ALA A 29 -23.61 12.04 15.59
CA ALA A 29 -23.84 11.62 16.99
C ALA A 29 -22.51 11.41 17.73
N LEU A 30 -21.50 10.78 17.10
CA LEU A 30 -20.17 10.57 17.65
C LEU A 30 -19.44 11.91 17.87
N ASP A 31 -19.49 12.84 16.91
CA ASP A 31 -18.91 14.17 17.06
C ASP A 31 -19.53 14.95 18.25
N VAL A 32 -20.84 14.84 18.45
CA VAL A 32 -21.53 15.49 19.59
C VAL A 32 -21.11 14.88 20.91
N LEU A 33 -20.92 13.56 20.97
CA LEU A 33 -20.49 12.85 22.17
C LEU A 33 -19.02 13.09 22.50
N ASN A 34 -18.22 13.51 21.51
CA ASN A 34 -16.83 13.92 21.66
C ASN A 34 -15.96 12.90 22.43
N GLY A 35 -16.07 11.62 22.07
CA GLY A 35 -15.30 10.51 22.65
C GLY A 35 -15.82 9.94 23.96
N LEU A 36 -16.86 10.53 24.58
CA LEU A 36 -17.29 10.12 25.92
C LEU A 36 -18.03 8.78 25.96
N HIS A 37 -18.71 8.41 24.87
CA HIS A 37 -19.55 7.20 24.81
C HIS A 37 -19.48 6.50 23.45
N ASP A 38 -18.46 6.78 22.63
CA ASP A 38 -18.37 6.28 21.27
C ASP A 38 -18.41 4.76 21.23
N ARG A 39 -17.67 4.10 22.12
CA ARG A 39 -17.66 2.64 22.25
C ARG A 39 -19.04 2.08 22.55
N GLU A 40 -19.80 2.72 23.43
CA GLU A 40 -21.14 2.29 23.81
C GLU A 40 -22.12 2.39 22.63
N VAL A 41 -22.03 3.48 21.84
CA VAL A 41 -22.79 3.67 20.60
C VAL A 41 -22.48 2.59 19.59
N LEU A 42 -21.19 2.35 19.32
CA LEU A 42 -20.74 1.34 18.35
C LEU A 42 -21.17 -0.06 18.76
N GLN A 43 -21.09 -0.42 20.04
CA GLN A 43 -21.54 -1.71 20.56
C GLN A 43 -23.04 -1.93 20.40
N GLN A 44 -23.86 -0.88 20.62
CA GLN A 44 -25.32 -0.99 20.41
C GLN A 44 -25.69 -1.17 18.93
N LEU A 45 -24.83 -0.69 18.02
CA LEU A 45 -25.05 -0.76 16.56
C LEU A 45 -24.25 -1.89 15.88
N GLU A 46 -23.46 -2.69 16.61
CA GLU A 46 -22.46 -3.62 16.05
C GLU A 46 -23.04 -4.50 14.93
N GLU A 47 -24.20 -5.11 15.14
CA GLU A 47 -24.87 -5.97 14.14
C GLU A 47 -25.39 -5.19 12.91
N HIS A 48 -25.44 -3.86 12.99
CA HIS A 48 -26.03 -2.99 11.97
C HIS A 48 -25.00 -2.09 11.28
N LEU A 49 -23.75 -2.03 11.78
CA LEU A 49 -22.71 -1.15 11.25
C LEU A 49 -22.45 -1.41 9.76
N GLY A 50 -22.45 -2.67 9.31
CA GLY A 50 -22.26 -3.00 7.89
C GLY A 50 -23.40 -2.52 6.99
N MET A 51 -24.61 -2.33 7.53
CA MET A 51 -25.73 -1.75 6.78
C MET A 51 -25.75 -0.21 6.81
N LEU A 52 -25.21 0.38 7.87
CA LEU A 52 -25.10 1.84 8.00
C LEU A 52 -23.94 2.39 7.21
N ILE A 53 -22.84 1.61 7.12
CA ILE A 53 -21.57 2.02 6.50
C ILE A 53 -21.32 1.16 5.25
N GLU A 54 -22.03 1.49 4.16
CA GLU A 54 -22.01 0.71 2.93
C GLU A 54 -21.00 1.21 1.88
N ASP A 55 -20.37 2.35 2.11
CA ASP A 55 -19.49 2.99 1.13
C ASP A 55 -18.24 3.64 1.77
N PRO A 56 -17.18 3.88 0.97
CA PRO A 56 -15.89 4.37 1.50
C PRO A 56 -15.97 5.76 2.13
N LEU A 57 -16.85 6.64 1.65
CA LEU A 57 -17.00 8.00 2.21
C LEU A 57 -17.62 7.94 3.60
N SER A 58 -18.70 7.17 3.73
CA SER A 58 -19.35 6.88 5.00
C SER A 58 -18.39 6.28 6.01
N PHE A 59 -17.59 5.29 5.58
CA PHE A 59 -16.57 4.67 6.43
C PHE A 59 -15.55 5.69 6.95
N ARG A 60 -14.94 6.49 6.05
CA ARG A 60 -13.99 7.53 6.45
C ARG A 60 -14.60 8.64 7.32
N SER A 61 -15.88 8.99 7.07
CA SER A 61 -16.58 9.99 7.88
C SER A 61 -16.72 9.52 9.33
N VAL A 62 -17.18 8.28 9.53
CA VAL A 62 -17.32 7.70 10.87
C VAL A 62 -15.96 7.51 11.54
N LEU A 63 -14.94 6.99 10.82
CA LEU A 63 -13.60 6.84 11.36
C LEU A 63 -13.03 8.15 11.93
N LYS A 64 -13.22 9.27 11.22
CA LYS A 64 -12.69 10.58 11.65
C LYS A 64 -13.31 11.11 12.94
N SER A 65 -14.53 10.68 13.27
CA SER A 65 -15.23 11.10 14.49
C SER A 65 -14.85 10.23 15.71
N LEU A 66 -13.98 9.23 15.54
CA LEU A 66 -13.64 8.26 16.58
C LEU A 66 -12.21 8.44 17.11
N SER A 67 -12.01 8.05 18.37
CA SER A 67 -10.68 7.84 18.93
C SER A 67 -9.96 6.67 18.23
N PRO A 68 -8.61 6.58 18.23
CA PRO A 68 -7.90 5.47 17.62
C PRO A 68 -8.34 4.09 18.11
N GLU A 69 -8.63 3.96 19.40
CA GLU A 69 -9.12 2.71 20.01
C GLU A 69 -10.51 2.32 19.49
N ASP A 70 -11.38 3.29 19.25
CA ASP A 70 -12.72 3.07 18.72
C ASP A 70 -12.72 2.89 17.20
N GLN A 71 -11.75 3.50 16.49
CA GLN A 71 -11.49 3.19 15.09
C GLN A 71 -11.14 1.70 14.89
N VAL A 72 -10.26 1.16 15.73
CA VAL A 72 -9.92 -0.28 15.72
C VAL A 72 -11.15 -1.14 15.94
N PHE A 73 -12.00 -0.79 16.91
CA PHE A 73 -13.25 -1.52 17.15
C PHE A 73 -14.19 -1.46 15.93
N LEU A 74 -14.33 -0.30 15.30
CA LEU A 74 -15.15 -0.15 14.09
C LEU A 74 -14.64 -1.04 12.96
N VAL A 75 -13.32 -1.07 12.74
CA VAL A 75 -12.69 -1.93 11.73
C VAL A 75 -12.99 -3.41 12.01
N ASP A 76 -12.91 -3.84 13.27
CA ASP A 76 -13.22 -5.21 13.66
C ASP A 76 -14.68 -5.58 13.42
N ALA A 77 -15.59 -4.71 13.78
CA ALA A 77 -17.01 -4.91 13.54
C ALA A 77 -17.36 -4.98 12.04
N LEU A 78 -16.65 -4.22 11.22
CA LEU A 78 -16.84 -4.20 9.76
C LEU A 78 -16.02 -5.25 9.00
N ALA A 79 -15.17 -6.03 9.65
CA ALA A 79 -14.29 -7.01 9.00
C ALA A 79 -15.00 -7.89 7.96
N PRO A 80 -16.24 -8.40 8.18
CA PRO A 80 -16.96 -9.23 7.22
C PRO A 80 -17.33 -8.51 5.91
N THR A 81 -17.53 -7.18 5.95
CA THR A 81 -17.98 -6.36 4.82
C THR A 81 -16.93 -5.36 4.33
N LEU A 82 -15.76 -5.33 4.94
CA LEU A 82 -14.74 -4.30 4.74
C LEU A 82 -14.25 -4.22 3.28
N THR A 83 -14.15 -5.37 2.59
CA THR A 83 -13.77 -5.42 1.17
C THR A 83 -14.81 -4.74 0.29
N GLU A 84 -16.09 -5.01 0.52
CA GLU A 84 -17.19 -4.39 -0.20
C GLU A 84 -17.31 -2.90 0.11
N THR A 85 -17.05 -2.52 1.35
CA THR A 85 -17.05 -1.11 1.80
C THR A 85 -15.93 -0.32 1.12
N LEU A 86 -14.70 -0.86 1.06
CA LEU A 86 -13.55 -0.17 0.45
C LEU A 86 -13.56 -0.18 -1.09
N ARG A 87 -14.10 -1.21 -1.73
CA ARG A 87 -14.34 -1.36 -3.18
C ARG A 87 -13.11 -1.48 -4.08
N ASP A 88 -12.08 -0.68 -3.90
CA ASP A 88 -10.87 -0.65 -4.75
C ASP A 88 -9.64 -0.08 -4.03
N ALA A 89 -8.48 -0.16 -4.67
CA ALA A 89 -7.21 0.33 -4.15
C ALA A 89 -7.20 1.83 -3.87
N HIS A 90 -7.88 2.63 -4.70
CA HIS A 90 -7.95 4.07 -4.54
C HIS A 90 -8.68 4.46 -3.25
N GLN A 91 -9.77 3.75 -2.93
CA GLN A 91 -10.51 3.99 -1.69
C GLN A 91 -9.73 3.50 -0.45
N LEU A 92 -8.99 2.39 -0.57
CA LEU A 92 -8.08 1.92 0.49
C LEU A 92 -6.97 2.96 0.74
N ARG A 93 -6.33 3.46 -0.31
CA ARG A 93 -5.35 4.57 -0.25
C ARG A 93 -5.93 5.81 0.43
N ASP A 94 -7.10 6.26 -0.01
CA ASP A 94 -7.75 7.45 0.56
C ASP A 94 -8.10 7.27 2.04
N THR A 95 -8.41 6.03 2.42
CA THR A 95 -8.64 5.69 3.83
C THR A 95 -7.35 5.83 4.62
N PHE A 96 -6.24 5.24 4.17
CA PHE A 96 -4.93 5.39 4.81
C PHE A 96 -4.49 6.86 4.88
N ALA A 97 -4.61 7.61 3.78
CA ALA A 97 -4.31 9.04 3.74
C ALA A 97 -5.14 9.88 4.73
N SER A 98 -6.31 9.39 5.15
CA SER A 98 -7.18 10.06 6.12
C SER A 98 -6.88 9.70 7.58
N LEU A 99 -6.07 8.66 7.83
CA LEU A 99 -5.71 8.19 9.16
C LEU A 99 -4.43 8.90 9.63
N ALA A 100 -4.36 9.11 10.94
CA ALA A 100 -3.17 9.72 11.57
C ALA A 100 -2.32 8.68 12.33
N HIS A 101 -2.73 7.41 12.30
CA HIS A 101 -2.17 6.36 13.16
C HIS A 101 -2.02 5.03 12.45
N THR A 102 -0.81 4.51 12.47
CA THR A 102 -0.41 3.22 11.88
C THR A 102 -1.12 2.01 12.48
N GLU A 103 -1.59 2.08 13.74
CA GLU A 103 -2.31 0.99 14.39
C GLU A 103 -3.65 0.67 13.69
N VAL A 104 -4.39 1.71 13.27
CA VAL A 104 -5.65 1.53 12.55
C VAL A 104 -5.42 1.01 11.13
N GLU A 105 -4.38 1.51 10.43
CA GLU A 105 -3.97 0.99 9.12
C GLU A 105 -3.62 -0.49 9.20
N THR A 106 -2.78 -0.85 10.19
CA THR A 106 -2.43 -2.26 10.47
C THR A 106 -3.68 -3.10 10.68
N ARG A 107 -4.64 -2.60 11.47
CA ARG A 107 -5.86 -3.32 11.75
C ARG A 107 -6.75 -3.50 10.51
N ILE A 108 -6.83 -2.50 9.63
CA ILE A 108 -7.53 -2.62 8.34
C ILE A 108 -6.89 -3.73 7.49
N ILE A 109 -5.55 -3.74 7.38
CA ILE A 109 -4.84 -4.79 6.64
C ILE A 109 -5.10 -6.17 7.26
N GLU A 110 -5.07 -6.30 8.58
CA GLU A 110 -5.34 -7.57 9.28
C GLU A 110 -6.78 -8.04 9.09
N ALA A 111 -7.75 -7.14 9.12
CA ALA A 111 -9.18 -7.46 8.97
C ALA A 111 -9.55 -7.90 7.54
N LEU A 112 -8.91 -7.33 6.52
CA LEU A 112 -9.11 -7.75 5.13
C LEU A 112 -8.59 -9.17 4.92
N SER A 113 -9.35 -10.03 4.24
CA SER A 113 -8.84 -11.33 3.80
C SER A 113 -7.75 -11.18 2.72
N THR A 114 -6.92 -12.21 2.53
CA THR A 114 -5.93 -12.23 1.44
C THR A 114 -6.60 -12.06 0.08
N GLU A 115 -7.72 -12.74 -0.16
CA GLU A 115 -8.52 -12.62 -1.36
C GLU A 115 -9.13 -11.23 -1.51
N GLY A 116 -9.62 -10.64 -0.41
CA GLY A 116 -10.12 -9.28 -0.37
C GLY A 116 -9.04 -8.27 -0.77
N LEU A 117 -7.85 -8.34 -0.17
CA LEU A 117 -6.72 -7.49 -0.55
C LEU A 117 -6.33 -7.64 -2.03
N ARG A 118 -6.27 -8.88 -2.53
CA ARG A 118 -5.96 -9.16 -3.94
C ARG A 118 -7.04 -8.65 -4.90
N SER A 119 -8.28 -8.61 -4.45
CA SER A 119 -9.37 -8.03 -5.26
C SER A 119 -9.33 -6.50 -5.30
N LEU A 120 -8.87 -5.86 -4.22
CA LEU A 120 -8.68 -4.41 -4.16
C LEU A 120 -7.44 -3.97 -4.94
N ILE A 121 -6.34 -4.72 -4.86
CA ILE A 121 -5.03 -4.37 -5.42
C ILE A 121 -4.68 -5.37 -6.54
N GLY A 122 -5.12 -5.11 -7.75
CA GLY A 122 -4.96 -6.01 -8.90
C GLY A 122 -3.73 -5.73 -9.78
N THR A 123 -3.03 -4.60 -9.57
CA THR A 123 -1.87 -4.18 -10.37
C THR A 123 -0.76 -3.58 -9.52
N ALA A 124 0.46 -3.53 -10.06
CA ALA A 124 1.60 -2.86 -9.42
C ALA A 124 1.35 -1.37 -9.19
N GLU A 125 0.68 -0.68 -10.12
CA GLU A 125 0.32 0.73 -9.99
C GLU A 125 -0.62 0.95 -8.79
N GLN A 126 -1.65 0.12 -8.64
CA GLN A 126 -2.55 0.16 -7.50
C GLN A 126 -1.82 -0.14 -6.18
N LEU A 127 -0.87 -1.08 -6.20
CA LEU A 127 -0.04 -1.35 -5.01
C LEU A 127 0.82 -0.13 -4.66
N ALA A 128 1.46 0.51 -5.65
CA ALA A 128 2.25 1.72 -5.43
C ALA A 128 1.42 2.86 -4.82
N GLU A 129 0.18 3.06 -5.29
CA GLU A 129 -0.74 4.05 -4.71
C GLU A 129 -1.08 3.76 -3.24
N VAL A 130 -1.26 2.49 -2.86
CA VAL A 130 -1.60 2.12 -1.49
C VAL A 130 -0.40 2.25 -0.57
N VAL A 131 0.79 1.76 -0.98
CA VAL A 131 2.00 1.79 -0.12
C VAL A 131 2.54 3.20 0.06
N GLU A 132 2.22 4.16 -0.83
CA GLU A 132 2.56 5.57 -0.63
C GLU A 132 2.00 6.14 0.69
N TRP A 133 0.91 5.56 1.19
CA TRP A 133 0.21 5.99 2.40
C TRP A 133 0.18 4.93 3.52
N ALA A 134 0.84 3.80 3.33
CA ALA A 134 1.02 2.77 4.35
C ALA A 134 2.31 3.05 5.14
N TYR A 135 2.18 3.51 6.37
CA TYR A 135 3.34 3.94 7.16
C TYR A 135 3.91 2.83 8.07
N GLY A 136 5.22 2.88 8.29
CA GLY A 136 5.92 2.01 9.24
C GLY A 136 5.86 0.54 8.84
N GLU A 137 5.38 -0.31 9.72
CA GLU A 137 5.30 -1.78 9.50
C GLU A 137 4.12 -2.20 8.61
N CYS A 138 3.23 -1.26 8.25
CA CYS A 138 2.03 -1.56 7.47
C CYS A 138 2.34 -2.00 6.05
N ASP A 139 3.38 -1.43 5.42
CA ASP A 139 3.79 -1.78 4.07
C ASP A 139 4.30 -3.23 4.00
N GLU A 140 5.15 -3.65 4.95
CA GLU A 140 5.63 -5.03 5.02
C GLU A 140 4.50 -6.02 5.30
N LEU A 141 3.58 -5.68 6.23
CA LEU A 141 2.42 -6.50 6.54
C LEU A 141 1.53 -6.69 5.31
N LEU A 142 1.26 -5.61 4.56
CA LEU A 142 0.49 -5.63 3.32
C LEU A 142 1.13 -6.57 2.29
N LEU A 143 2.44 -6.42 2.03
CA LEU A 143 3.17 -7.27 1.09
C LEU A 143 3.15 -8.75 1.51
N ARG A 144 3.39 -9.04 2.79
CA ARG A 144 3.34 -10.40 3.33
C ARG A 144 1.97 -11.04 3.15
N LYS A 145 0.91 -10.27 3.39
CA LYS A 145 -0.46 -10.76 3.25
C LYS A 145 -0.89 -10.98 1.80
N LEU A 146 -0.43 -10.15 0.87
CA LEU A 146 -0.58 -10.38 -0.57
C LEU A 146 0.15 -11.66 -1.03
N GLY A 147 1.34 -11.92 -0.46
CA GLY A 147 2.14 -13.11 -0.72
C GLY A 147 3.02 -13.02 -1.97
N ALA A 148 4.17 -13.71 -1.91
CA ALA A 148 5.23 -13.64 -2.91
C ALA A 148 4.73 -13.94 -4.34
N ASP A 149 3.99 -15.05 -4.53
CA ASP A 149 3.50 -15.46 -5.85
C ASP A 149 2.57 -14.41 -6.48
N TYR A 150 1.75 -13.75 -5.65
CA TYR A 150 0.86 -12.70 -6.13
C TYR A 150 1.63 -11.45 -6.52
N LEU A 151 2.55 -10.99 -5.66
CA LEU A 151 3.42 -9.86 -5.94
C LEU A 151 4.21 -10.07 -7.23
N GLU A 152 4.79 -11.28 -7.40
CA GLU A 152 5.46 -11.66 -8.64
C GLU A 152 4.55 -11.57 -9.86
N SER A 153 3.28 -11.94 -9.73
CA SER A 153 2.33 -11.95 -10.84
C SER A 153 1.91 -10.56 -11.31
N ILE A 154 1.87 -9.56 -10.42
CA ILE A 154 1.46 -8.19 -10.73
C ILE A 154 2.63 -7.30 -11.16
N MET A 155 3.89 -7.64 -10.82
CA MET A 155 5.09 -6.92 -11.25
C MET A 155 5.53 -7.41 -12.64
N LYS A 156 5.46 -6.56 -13.66
CA LYS A 156 5.70 -6.95 -15.06
C LYS A 156 6.98 -6.39 -15.66
N ASN A 157 7.54 -5.32 -15.07
CA ASN A 157 8.71 -4.62 -15.60
C ASN A 157 9.42 -3.80 -14.52
N ALA A 158 10.60 -3.29 -14.87
CA ALA A 158 11.45 -2.51 -13.96
C ALA A 158 10.79 -1.22 -13.45
N TRP A 159 10.00 -0.55 -14.31
CA TRP A 159 9.32 0.70 -13.93
C TRP A 159 8.26 0.44 -12.87
N GLU A 160 7.37 -0.53 -13.08
CA GLU A 160 6.34 -0.90 -12.10
C GLU A 160 6.95 -1.28 -10.75
N LEU A 161 8.01 -2.12 -10.77
CA LEU A 161 8.72 -2.50 -9.54
C LEU A 161 9.36 -1.27 -8.87
N SER A 162 9.97 -0.35 -9.64
CA SER A 162 10.59 0.85 -9.07
C SER A 162 9.59 1.80 -8.41
N GLU A 163 8.39 1.94 -8.98
CA GLU A 163 7.32 2.78 -8.38
C GLU A 163 6.85 2.22 -7.04
N VAL A 164 6.73 0.90 -6.91
CA VAL A 164 6.39 0.27 -5.63
C VAL A 164 7.54 0.42 -4.63
N LEU A 165 8.78 0.07 -5.04
CA LEU A 165 9.97 0.14 -4.17
C LEU A 165 10.23 1.54 -3.61
N ALA A 166 9.97 2.59 -4.39
CA ALA A 166 10.23 3.97 -3.99
C ALA A 166 9.45 4.42 -2.74
N ASN A 167 8.32 3.75 -2.46
CA ASN A 167 7.41 4.10 -1.36
C ASN A 167 7.49 3.12 -0.18
N LEU A 168 8.32 2.08 -0.27
CA LEU A 168 8.44 1.05 0.76
C LEU A 168 9.55 1.36 1.78
N THR A 169 9.37 0.91 3.01
CA THR A 169 10.45 0.84 4.00
C THR A 169 11.55 -0.13 3.55
N PRO A 170 12.80 -0.01 4.06
CA PRO A 170 13.89 -0.91 3.67
C PRO A 170 13.59 -2.39 3.87
N ASP A 171 12.89 -2.76 4.94
CA ASP A 171 12.54 -4.15 5.22
C ASP A 171 11.49 -4.68 4.23
N ALA A 172 10.49 -3.87 3.90
CA ALA A 172 9.49 -4.17 2.89
C ALA A 172 10.10 -4.23 1.48
N GLN A 173 11.05 -3.35 1.14
CA GLN A 173 11.83 -3.43 -0.11
C GLN A 173 12.57 -4.76 -0.22
N GLN A 174 13.28 -5.16 0.84
CA GLN A 174 13.99 -6.44 0.85
C GLN A 174 13.03 -7.62 0.66
N PHE A 175 11.89 -7.60 1.38
CA PHE A 175 10.87 -8.63 1.22
C PHE A 175 10.35 -8.72 -0.22
N LEU A 176 10.02 -7.57 -0.84
CA LEU A 176 9.53 -7.54 -2.23
C LEU A 176 10.59 -8.06 -3.22
N LEU A 177 11.85 -7.67 -3.04
CA LEU A 177 12.96 -8.13 -3.90
C LEU A 177 13.18 -9.64 -3.78
N ASP A 178 13.09 -10.19 -2.56
CA ASP A 178 13.20 -11.62 -2.33
C ASP A 178 12.01 -12.38 -2.93
N ALA A 179 10.80 -11.80 -2.85
CA ALA A 179 9.58 -12.35 -3.45
C ALA A 179 9.66 -12.40 -4.98
N VAL A 180 10.11 -11.32 -5.61
CA VAL A 180 10.29 -11.26 -7.08
C VAL A 180 11.44 -12.18 -7.53
N GLY A 181 12.50 -12.29 -6.74
CA GLY A 181 13.65 -13.12 -7.01
C GLY A 181 14.64 -12.53 -8.02
N ARG A 182 15.93 -12.87 -7.83
CA ARG A 182 17.05 -12.27 -8.59
C ARG A 182 17.00 -12.53 -10.09
N ASP A 183 16.56 -13.70 -10.50
CA ASP A 183 16.53 -14.06 -11.93
C ASP A 183 15.47 -13.25 -12.68
N LYS A 184 14.34 -12.96 -12.03
CA LYS A 184 13.29 -12.12 -12.59
C LYS A 184 13.68 -10.64 -12.60
N LEU A 185 14.37 -10.16 -11.55
CA LEU A 185 14.94 -8.80 -11.53
C LEU A 185 15.84 -8.56 -12.75
N LYS A 186 16.71 -9.51 -13.10
CA LYS A 186 17.52 -9.44 -14.31
C LYS A 186 16.67 -9.41 -15.59
N GLY A 187 15.59 -10.16 -15.62
CA GLY A 187 14.65 -10.18 -16.76
C GLY A 187 13.90 -8.86 -16.96
N TYR A 188 13.73 -8.06 -15.91
CA TYR A 188 13.14 -6.73 -16.01
C TYR A 188 14.09 -5.67 -16.57
N VAL A 189 15.41 -5.86 -16.41
CA VAL A 189 16.43 -4.93 -16.90
C VAL A 189 16.75 -5.23 -18.36
N ARG A 190 16.07 -4.60 -19.28
CA ARG A 190 16.24 -4.76 -20.74
C ARG A 190 17.16 -3.72 -21.38
N ASP A 191 17.26 -2.56 -20.74
CA ASP A 191 18.09 -1.45 -21.20
C ASP A 191 18.59 -0.58 -20.03
N GLY A 192 19.36 0.46 -20.33
CA GLY A 192 19.92 1.37 -19.34
C GLY A 192 18.87 2.19 -18.58
N ARG A 193 17.66 2.37 -19.12
CA ARG A 193 16.57 3.08 -18.44
C ARG A 193 15.93 2.19 -17.40
N ASP A 194 15.66 0.93 -17.74
CA ASP A 194 15.14 -0.06 -16.78
C ASP A 194 16.09 -0.18 -15.59
N LEU A 195 17.41 -0.23 -15.84
CA LEU A 195 18.41 -0.25 -14.77
C LEU A 195 18.36 1.03 -13.92
N ALA A 196 18.26 2.22 -14.56
CA ALA A 196 18.19 3.49 -13.86
C ALA A 196 16.94 3.60 -12.96
N TYR A 197 15.79 3.08 -13.38
CA TYR A 197 14.58 3.04 -12.56
C TYR A 197 14.81 2.24 -11.28
N LEU A 198 15.36 1.04 -11.39
CA LEU A 198 15.61 0.19 -10.22
C LEU A 198 16.67 0.77 -9.29
N LEU A 199 17.80 1.26 -9.82
CA LEU A 199 18.86 1.84 -9.00
C LEU A 199 18.38 3.06 -8.20
N ARG A 200 17.53 3.90 -8.80
CA ARG A 200 16.96 5.05 -8.12
C ARG A 200 16.04 4.67 -6.93
N ALA A 201 15.34 3.55 -7.04
CA ALA A 201 14.37 3.12 -6.04
C ALA A 201 15.02 2.29 -4.91
N LEU A 202 16.21 1.77 -5.12
CA LEU A 202 16.90 0.89 -4.19
C LEU A 202 17.85 1.66 -3.27
N PRO A 203 17.95 1.33 -1.98
CA PRO A 203 19.00 1.84 -1.11
C PRO A 203 20.38 1.35 -1.59
N GLY A 204 21.45 2.14 -1.33
CA GLY A 204 22.78 1.95 -1.90
C GLY A 204 23.39 0.55 -1.76
N THR A 205 23.05 -0.20 -0.71
CA THR A 205 23.52 -1.60 -0.54
C THR A 205 22.83 -2.56 -1.51
N LEU A 206 21.56 -2.36 -1.80
CA LEU A 206 20.78 -3.19 -2.72
C LEU A 206 21.07 -2.79 -4.17
N SER A 207 21.23 -1.51 -4.48
CA SER A 207 21.60 -1.02 -5.81
C SER A 207 22.99 -1.53 -6.23
N THR A 208 23.98 -1.46 -5.35
CA THR A 208 25.31 -2.05 -5.60
C THR A 208 25.25 -3.57 -5.75
N GLY A 209 24.38 -4.24 -5.00
CA GLY A 209 24.10 -5.67 -5.14
C GLY A 209 23.54 -6.03 -6.52
N LEU A 210 22.59 -5.24 -7.02
CA LEU A 210 22.01 -5.40 -8.35
C LEU A 210 23.06 -5.20 -9.45
N ILE A 211 23.84 -4.12 -9.38
CA ILE A 211 24.94 -3.87 -10.33
C ILE A 211 25.93 -5.05 -10.32
N ASN A 212 26.29 -5.57 -9.14
CA ASN A 212 27.21 -6.70 -9.02
C ASN A 212 26.65 -7.99 -9.60
N ALA A 213 25.34 -8.19 -9.58
CA ALA A 213 24.70 -9.37 -10.15
C ALA A 213 24.67 -9.38 -11.68
N ILE A 214 24.76 -8.20 -12.35
CA ILE A 214 24.81 -8.08 -13.81
C ILE A 214 26.23 -8.38 -14.27
N VAL A 215 26.41 -9.33 -15.17
CA VAL A 215 27.74 -9.63 -15.72
C VAL A 215 28.18 -8.50 -16.69
N PRO A 216 29.50 -8.23 -16.84
CA PRO A 216 29.98 -7.12 -17.66
C PRO A 216 29.51 -7.10 -19.12
N GLN A 217 29.34 -8.29 -19.73
CA GLN A 217 28.82 -8.39 -21.10
C GLN A 217 27.36 -7.98 -21.22
N GLU A 218 26.52 -8.38 -20.23
CA GLU A 218 25.13 -7.95 -20.15
C GLU A 218 25.02 -6.45 -19.92
N LEU A 219 25.84 -5.90 -19.00
CA LEU A 219 25.90 -4.48 -18.73
C LEU A 219 26.23 -3.68 -19.99
N ARG A 220 27.21 -4.15 -20.79
CA ARG A 220 27.56 -3.49 -22.06
C ARG A 220 26.42 -3.50 -23.07
N ALA A 221 25.66 -4.58 -23.12
CA ALA A 221 24.49 -4.65 -23.99
C ALA A 221 23.39 -3.67 -23.57
N LEU A 222 23.13 -3.56 -22.24
CA LEU A 222 22.15 -2.64 -21.66
C LEU A 222 22.46 -1.17 -21.95
N VAL A 223 23.75 -0.79 -21.92
CA VAL A 223 24.23 0.60 -22.12
C VAL A 223 24.77 0.85 -23.53
N GLY A 224 24.55 -0.05 -24.47
CA GLY A 224 25.03 0.07 -25.85
C GLY A 224 24.46 1.25 -26.64
N ASN A 225 23.33 1.79 -26.20
CA ASN A 225 22.71 3.00 -26.72
C ASN A 225 23.18 4.23 -25.93
N ARG A 226 23.70 5.24 -26.64
CA ARG A 226 24.19 6.49 -26.01
C ARG A 226 23.13 7.23 -25.19
N ALA A 227 21.87 7.19 -25.63
CA ALA A 227 20.79 7.88 -24.92
C ALA A 227 20.46 7.18 -23.60
N ASP A 228 20.45 5.85 -23.57
CA ASP A 228 20.19 5.06 -22.35
C ASP A 228 21.35 5.17 -21.37
N TRP A 229 22.61 5.19 -21.88
CA TRP A 229 23.79 5.47 -21.08
C TRP A 229 23.73 6.86 -20.43
N GLN A 230 23.41 7.91 -21.19
CA GLN A 230 23.27 9.25 -20.65
C GLN A 230 22.14 9.34 -19.60
N TYR A 231 21.04 8.66 -19.86
CA TYR A 231 19.93 8.63 -18.94
C TYR A 231 20.28 7.93 -17.62
N LEU A 232 20.93 6.78 -17.69
CA LEU A 232 21.44 6.03 -16.53
C LEU A 232 22.45 6.89 -15.75
N TRP A 233 23.49 7.39 -16.44
CA TRP A 233 24.60 8.14 -15.84
C TRP A 233 24.17 9.37 -15.04
N GLN A 234 23.15 10.09 -15.52
CA GLN A 234 22.61 11.27 -14.84
C GLN A 234 21.86 10.97 -13.55
N ARG A 235 21.61 9.70 -13.25
CA ARG A 235 20.78 9.25 -12.13
C ARG A 235 21.50 8.36 -11.13
N LEU A 236 22.74 8.02 -11.42
CA LEU A 236 23.57 7.22 -10.53
C LEU A 236 24.08 8.03 -9.35
N GLU A 237 24.10 7.41 -8.21
CA GLU A 237 24.91 7.87 -7.09
C GLU A 237 26.40 7.68 -7.39
N PRO A 238 27.31 8.48 -6.80
CA PRO A 238 28.75 8.37 -7.09
C PRO A 238 29.32 6.96 -6.94
N ALA A 239 28.94 6.22 -5.88
CA ALA A 239 29.41 4.86 -5.66
C ALA A 239 28.92 3.85 -6.72
N GLU A 240 27.72 4.06 -7.25
CA GLU A 240 27.15 3.25 -8.34
C GLU A 240 27.87 3.54 -9.66
N ALA A 241 28.16 4.82 -9.92
CA ALA A 241 28.90 5.24 -11.08
C ALA A 241 30.31 4.63 -11.11
N ASP A 242 31.05 4.71 -9.99
CA ASP A 242 32.38 4.12 -9.85
C ASP A 242 32.37 2.61 -10.10
N LEU A 243 31.36 1.91 -9.52
CA LEU A 243 31.20 0.46 -9.68
C LEU A 243 30.88 0.07 -11.14
N LEU A 244 30.05 0.85 -11.83
CA LEU A 244 29.70 0.61 -13.23
C LEU A 244 30.91 0.88 -14.14
N GLU A 245 31.70 1.94 -13.87
CA GLU A 245 32.93 2.22 -14.61
C GLU A 245 33.95 1.09 -14.44
N GLU A 246 34.21 0.66 -13.21
CA GLU A 246 35.10 -0.46 -12.93
C GLU A 246 34.71 -1.72 -13.70
N LYS A 247 33.43 -2.09 -13.70
CA LYS A 247 32.93 -3.25 -14.45
C LYS A 247 33.12 -3.12 -15.97
N LEU A 248 32.95 -1.93 -16.52
CA LEU A 248 33.13 -1.68 -17.96
C LEU A 248 34.60 -1.60 -18.34
N GLU A 249 35.50 -1.12 -17.46
CA GLU A 249 36.96 -1.03 -17.69
C GLU A 249 37.63 -2.40 -17.65
N VAL A 250 37.23 -3.30 -16.75
CA VAL A 250 37.73 -4.69 -16.72
C VAL A 250 37.61 -5.36 -18.09
N MET A 251 36.63 -4.98 -18.90
CA MET A 251 36.47 -5.50 -20.26
C MET A 251 37.36 -4.81 -21.30
N ARG A 252 37.77 -3.53 -21.11
CA ARG A 252 38.70 -2.85 -22.04
C ARG A 252 40.10 -3.42 -21.94
N GLY A 253 40.48 -3.91 -20.73
CA GLY A 253 41.78 -4.53 -20.51
C GLY A 253 41.88 -6.00 -20.91
N ALA A 254 40.75 -6.67 -21.19
CA ALA A 254 40.69 -8.08 -21.59
C ALA A 254 40.55 -8.29 -23.12
N SER A 255 40.57 -7.23 -23.91
CA SER A 255 40.49 -7.22 -25.39
C SER A 255 41.86 -6.95 -25.98
#